data_1efd8bfa9a3a78fd44f02d2723946a66
#
_entry.id   1efd8bfa9a3a78fd44f02d2723946a66
#
_cell.length_a   1.000
_cell.length_b   1.000
_cell.length_c   1.000
_cell.angle_alpha   90.00
_cell.angle_beta   90.00
_cell.angle_gamma   90.00
#
_symmetry.space_group_name_H-M   'P 1'
#
loop_
_entity.id
_entity.type
_entity.pdbx_description
1 polymer ?
#
loop_
_entity_poly.entity_id
_entity_poly.type
_entity_poly.pdbx_seq_one_letter_code
_entity_poly.pdbx_strand_id
1 'polypeptide(L)'
;MSLNSTPSAERVHIGIFGRRNAGKSSLLNALTGQNMAIVSDVKGTTTDPVSKAMELLPLGPVVMIDTPGIDDEGELGGLRVKKSYQVLNKTDLAVMVIDAALGLTPQDEALLARIRKKEIPCLVAVSQCDLAGKARTDQCLHETEERLRELGILVETAAKAETGSKGEGAVFKASGVQTESRIRLLPVSAATGENIYQMKELLARMAPEENQGRRLVGDLIDPGDFVLLVVPIDKAAPKGRLILPQQQTIRDILESGASAIVVRDTELADTLARLDGKVRMVITDSQAFGKVGKIVPEEIPLTSFSILFARYKGELEPLLSGIQAVEGLADGDTVLISEGCTHHRQCNDIGTVKIPGWLQEYTGKQLNFRFTSGGEFPDELAEYALIVHCGGCMLNAREMRYRIACARDAQVPITNYGMLIAHLKGLLKRSLLPLESA
;
A
#
# COMPACT_ATOMS: atom_id res chain seq x y z
N MET A 1 13.95 12.72 0.24
CA MET A 1 13.54 12.04 -1.00
C MET A 1 13.73 13.01 -2.15
N SER A 2 14.30 12.55 -3.27
CA SER A 2 14.41 13.35 -4.49
C SER A 2 13.01 13.55 -5.09
N LEU A 3 12.72 14.75 -5.61
CA LEU A 3 11.45 15.04 -6.32
C LEU A 3 11.25 14.17 -7.58
N ASN A 4 12.27 13.46 -8.02
CA ASN A 4 12.30 12.65 -9.23
C ASN A 4 12.13 11.14 -8.97
N SER A 5 11.86 10.70 -7.73
CA SER A 5 11.69 9.29 -7.43
C SER A 5 10.22 8.95 -7.18
N THR A 6 9.73 7.89 -7.81
CA THR A 6 8.38 7.33 -7.53
C THR A 6 8.21 7.08 -6.04
N PRO A 7 7.14 7.57 -5.41
CA PRO A 7 6.87 7.33 -3.99
C PRO A 7 6.78 5.83 -3.67
N SER A 8 7.20 5.44 -2.48
CA SER A 8 7.13 4.02 -2.06
C SER A 8 5.71 3.45 -2.15
N ALA A 9 4.70 4.24 -1.83
CA ALA A 9 3.30 3.83 -1.87
C ALA A 9 2.74 3.54 -3.28
N GLU A 10 3.43 3.98 -4.33
CA GLU A 10 3.06 3.77 -5.74
C GLU A 10 3.95 2.73 -6.44
N ARG A 11 4.95 2.21 -5.75
CA ARG A 11 5.80 1.14 -6.25
C ARG A 11 5.12 -0.21 -6.01
N VAL A 12 5.34 -1.16 -6.91
CA VAL A 12 4.93 -2.55 -6.67
C VAL A 12 5.78 -3.13 -5.55
N HIS A 13 5.13 -3.59 -4.49
CA HIS A 13 5.80 -4.21 -3.34
C HIS A 13 5.95 -5.70 -3.57
N ILE A 14 7.19 -6.16 -3.74
CA ILE A 14 7.53 -7.58 -3.95
C ILE A 14 8.12 -8.13 -2.66
N GLY A 15 7.35 -9.00 -1.99
CA GLY A 15 7.80 -9.71 -0.80
C GLY A 15 8.51 -11.01 -1.16
N ILE A 16 9.72 -11.24 -0.62
CA ILE A 16 10.47 -12.47 -0.80
C ILE A 16 10.37 -13.29 0.49
N PHE A 17 9.74 -14.44 0.39
CA PHE A 17 9.43 -15.34 1.51
C PHE A 17 10.11 -16.70 1.33
N GLY A 18 10.23 -17.44 2.41
CA GLY A 18 10.76 -18.80 2.42
C GLY A 18 11.60 -19.06 3.66
N ARG A 19 12.01 -20.31 3.84
CA ARG A 19 12.80 -20.75 4.98
C ARG A 19 14.18 -20.11 5.03
N ARG A 20 14.82 -20.24 6.19
CA ARG A 20 16.23 -19.89 6.34
C ARG A 20 17.08 -20.71 5.35
N ASN A 21 18.09 -20.09 4.77
CA ASN A 21 19.01 -20.68 3.79
C ASN A 21 18.37 -21.17 2.48
N ALA A 22 17.09 -20.93 2.21
CA ALA A 22 16.46 -21.24 0.92
C ALA A 22 16.99 -20.41 -0.26
N GLY A 23 17.94 -19.50 -0.05
CA GLY A 23 18.54 -18.70 -1.11
C GLY A 23 17.86 -17.35 -1.38
N LYS A 24 16.96 -16.86 -0.47
CA LYS A 24 16.23 -15.60 -0.63
C LYS A 24 17.13 -14.41 -0.95
N SER A 25 18.13 -14.16 -0.11
CA SER A 25 19.05 -13.03 -0.26
C SER A 25 19.95 -13.16 -1.50
N SER A 26 20.35 -14.37 -1.85
CA SER A 26 21.10 -14.64 -3.09
C SER A 26 20.24 -14.37 -4.33
N LEU A 27 18.98 -14.80 -4.30
CA LEU A 27 18.01 -14.55 -5.36
C LEU A 27 17.72 -13.05 -5.51
N LEU A 28 17.56 -12.34 -4.39
CA LEU A 28 17.38 -10.90 -4.37
C LEU A 28 18.57 -10.18 -5.04
N ASN A 29 19.80 -10.58 -4.70
CA ASN A 29 21.02 -10.02 -5.31
C ASN A 29 21.08 -10.31 -6.82
N ALA A 30 20.73 -11.51 -7.25
CA ALA A 30 20.70 -11.88 -8.68
C ALA A 30 19.64 -11.09 -9.47
N LEU A 31 18.44 -10.90 -8.89
CA LEU A 31 17.38 -10.10 -9.51
C LEU A 31 17.77 -8.63 -9.67
N THR A 32 18.48 -8.09 -8.71
CA THR A 32 18.80 -6.66 -8.64
C THR A 32 20.13 -6.29 -9.29
N GLY A 33 20.99 -7.27 -9.51
CA GLY A 33 22.36 -7.05 -9.98
C GLY A 33 23.24 -6.29 -8.96
N GLN A 34 22.84 -6.24 -7.70
CA GLN A 34 23.51 -5.52 -6.63
C GLN A 34 23.63 -6.41 -5.38
N ASN A 35 24.72 -6.27 -4.63
CA ASN A 35 24.82 -6.85 -3.29
C ASN A 35 23.89 -6.11 -2.34
N MET A 36 22.62 -6.56 -2.26
CA MET A 36 21.58 -5.92 -1.47
C MET A 36 21.33 -6.59 -0.13
N ALA A 37 21.69 -7.87 0.00
CA ALA A 37 21.63 -8.54 1.27
C ALA A 37 22.59 -7.83 2.22
N ILE A 38 22.06 -7.19 3.25
CA ILE A 38 22.84 -6.86 4.42
C ILE A 38 23.14 -8.21 5.06
N VAL A 39 24.21 -8.85 4.63
CA VAL A 39 24.81 -9.94 5.36
C VAL A 39 25.39 -9.28 6.60
N SER A 40 24.60 -9.24 7.66
CA SER A 40 25.11 -8.94 8.99
C SER A 40 26.02 -10.12 9.33
N ASP A 41 27.33 -9.87 9.38
CA ASP A 41 28.34 -10.84 9.85
C ASP A 41 28.13 -11.27 11.32
N VAL A 42 27.15 -10.64 11.99
CA VAL A 42 26.76 -10.98 13.36
C VAL A 42 25.51 -11.85 13.32
N LYS A 43 25.68 -13.15 13.58
CA LYS A 43 24.58 -14.09 13.75
C LYS A 43 23.62 -13.57 14.81
N GLY A 44 22.40 -13.19 14.41
CA GLY A 44 21.29 -12.97 15.35
C GLY A 44 20.71 -11.54 15.48
N THR A 45 21.10 -10.56 14.65
CA THR A 45 20.73 -9.15 14.89
C THR A 45 19.62 -8.56 14.00
N THR A 46 19.19 -9.20 12.92
CA THR A 46 18.12 -8.62 12.08
C THR A 46 16.80 -9.36 12.29
N THR A 47 15.96 -8.80 13.15
CA THR A 47 14.58 -9.26 13.37
C THR A 47 13.60 -8.58 12.40
N ASP A 48 14.00 -7.53 11.71
CA ASP A 48 13.13 -6.70 10.90
C ASP A 48 13.27 -6.99 9.39
N PRO A 49 12.15 -6.99 8.64
CA PRO A 49 12.18 -7.08 7.18
C PRO A 49 12.93 -5.89 6.57
N VAL A 50 13.82 -6.16 5.61
CA VAL A 50 14.59 -5.13 4.92
C VAL A 50 13.87 -4.75 3.63
N SER A 51 13.57 -3.47 3.47
CA SER A 51 12.89 -2.95 2.28
C SER A 51 13.81 -2.02 1.50
N LYS A 52 13.88 -2.19 0.17
CA LYS A 52 14.64 -1.31 -0.72
C LYS A 52 13.83 -0.94 -1.96
N ALA A 53 13.73 0.36 -2.21
CA ALA A 53 13.13 0.91 -3.42
C ALA A 53 14.15 0.90 -4.57
N MET A 54 13.71 0.46 -5.76
CA MET A 54 14.54 0.36 -6.96
C MET A 54 13.72 0.31 -8.24
N GLU A 55 14.41 0.27 -9.37
CA GLU A 55 13.85 -0.02 -10.69
C GLU A 55 14.16 -1.49 -11.05
N LEU A 56 13.14 -2.27 -11.38
CA LEU A 56 13.26 -3.65 -11.83
C LEU A 56 12.65 -3.79 -13.24
N LEU A 57 13.49 -3.73 -14.27
CA LEU A 57 13.01 -3.87 -15.64
C LEU A 57 12.64 -5.34 -15.96
N PRO A 58 11.52 -5.61 -16.70
CA PRO A 58 10.65 -4.61 -17.35
C PRO A 58 9.51 -4.06 -16.47
N LEU A 59 9.40 -4.47 -15.19
CA LEU A 59 8.30 -4.09 -14.29
C LEU A 59 8.30 -2.59 -13.94
N GLY A 60 9.50 -1.96 -13.83
CA GLY A 60 9.61 -0.55 -13.44
C GLY A 60 9.87 -0.35 -11.95
N PRO A 61 9.28 0.68 -11.32
CA PRO A 61 9.56 1.03 -9.93
C PRO A 61 8.95 0.02 -8.94
N VAL A 62 9.82 -0.59 -8.13
CA VAL A 62 9.44 -1.60 -7.12
C VAL A 62 10.00 -1.29 -5.73
N VAL A 63 9.41 -1.91 -4.71
CA VAL A 63 10.00 -2.07 -3.39
C VAL A 63 10.21 -3.56 -3.17
N MET A 64 11.47 -3.98 -3.12
CA MET A 64 11.84 -5.35 -2.76
C MET A 64 11.87 -5.47 -1.23
N ILE A 65 11.24 -6.50 -0.68
CA ILE A 65 11.16 -6.73 0.77
C ILE A 65 11.72 -8.11 1.06
N ASP A 66 12.90 -8.16 1.67
CA ASP A 66 13.50 -9.40 2.17
C ASP A 66 12.93 -9.72 3.55
N THR A 67 12.41 -10.95 3.73
CA THR A 67 11.80 -11.36 4.98
C THR A 67 12.71 -12.34 5.76
N PRO A 68 12.67 -12.32 7.11
CA PRO A 68 13.26 -13.36 7.92
C PRO A 68 12.76 -14.76 7.53
N GLY A 69 13.50 -15.82 7.85
CA GLY A 69 13.07 -17.20 7.64
C GLY A 69 11.77 -17.51 8.39
N ILE A 70 10.89 -18.29 7.76
CA ILE A 70 9.59 -18.69 8.32
C ILE A 70 9.67 -19.93 9.23
N ASP A 71 10.84 -20.53 9.35
CA ASP A 71 11.17 -21.73 10.10
C ASP A 71 12.01 -21.46 11.36
N ASP A 72 12.13 -20.21 11.78
CA ASP A 72 12.85 -19.84 12.99
C ASP A 72 12.07 -20.30 14.23
N GLU A 73 12.77 -21.02 15.15
CA GLU A 73 12.21 -21.54 16.40
C GLU A 73 12.54 -20.66 17.62
N GLY A 74 11.77 -20.83 18.70
CA GLY A 74 11.91 -20.08 19.96
C GLY A 74 11.17 -18.74 19.96
N GLU A 75 11.24 -17.97 21.06
CA GLU A 75 10.52 -16.70 21.22
C GLU A 75 10.90 -15.67 20.17
N LEU A 76 12.17 -15.52 19.86
CA LEU A 76 12.64 -14.64 18.77
C LEU A 76 12.22 -15.15 17.39
N GLY A 77 12.15 -16.47 17.19
CA GLY A 77 11.65 -17.09 15.97
C GLY A 77 10.17 -16.77 15.74
N GLY A 78 9.34 -16.90 16.76
CA GLY A 78 7.93 -16.55 16.69
C GLY A 78 7.69 -15.09 16.29
N LEU A 79 8.49 -14.16 16.84
CA LEU A 79 8.42 -12.74 16.47
C LEU A 79 8.82 -12.49 15.01
N ARG A 80 9.83 -13.20 14.49
CA ARG A 80 10.27 -13.10 13.09
C ARG A 80 9.22 -13.62 12.13
N VAL A 81 8.63 -14.77 12.45
CA VAL A 81 7.53 -15.37 11.69
C VAL A 81 6.34 -14.40 11.66
N LYS A 82 5.97 -13.81 12.81
CA LYS A 82 4.92 -12.78 12.88
C LYS A 82 5.23 -11.58 11.97
N LYS A 83 6.45 -11.06 11.99
CA LYS A 83 6.89 -9.96 11.12
C LYS A 83 6.86 -10.34 9.64
N SER A 84 7.27 -11.56 9.29
CA SER A 84 7.16 -12.06 7.91
C SER A 84 5.71 -12.10 7.44
N TYR A 85 4.78 -12.51 8.31
CA TYR A 85 3.34 -12.47 7.98
C TYR A 85 2.78 -11.05 7.87
N GLN A 86 3.25 -10.11 8.68
CA GLN A 86 2.87 -8.70 8.56
C GLN A 86 3.30 -8.09 7.21
N VAL A 87 4.43 -8.55 6.65
CA VAL A 87 4.87 -8.12 5.30
C VAL A 87 3.84 -8.48 4.23
N LEU A 88 3.12 -9.61 4.35
CA LEU A 88 2.07 -9.98 3.40
C LEU A 88 1.00 -8.89 3.25
N ASN A 89 0.73 -8.11 4.29
CA ASN A 89 -0.30 -7.08 4.26
C ASN A 89 0.00 -5.96 3.26
N LYS A 90 1.29 -5.69 3.02
CA LYS A 90 1.78 -4.67 2.07
C LYS A 90 2.39 -5.26 0.80
N THR A 91 2.34 -6.59 0.62
CA THR A 91 2.91 -7.28 -0.54
C THR A 91 1.92 -7.32 -1.69
N ASP A 92 2.26 -6.72 -2.82
CA ASP A 92 1.46 -6.75 -4.04
C ASP A 92 1.74 -8.01 -4.85
N LEU A 93 2.96 -8.53 -4.79
CA LEU A 93 3.43 -9.73 -5.49
C LEU A 93 4.35 -10.53 -4.56
N ALA A 94 4.05 -11.80 -4.32
CA ALA A 94 4.85 -12.68 -3.49
C ALA A 94 5.80 -13.54 -4.31
N VAL A 95 7.04 -13.65 -3.86
CA VAL A 95 8.01 -14.64 -4.31
C VAL A 95 8.27 -15.61 -3.17
N MET A 96 7.81 -16.84 -3.32
CA MET A 96 8.07 -17.91 -2.37
C MET A 96 9.31 -18.69 -2.83
N VAL A 97 10.36 -18.73 -2.03
CA VAL A 97 11.63 -19.38 -2.36
C VAL A 97 11.71 -20.71 -1.62
N ILE A 98 11.77 -21.81 -2.36
CA ILE A 98 11.96 -23.16 -1.83
C ILE A 98 13.30 -23.72 -2.35
N ASP A 99 13.96 -24.53 -1.52
CA ASP A 99 15.23 -25.19 -1.87
C ASP A 99 14.95 -26.45 -2.71
N ALA A 100 15.57 -26.57 -3.88
CA ALA A 100 15.40 -27.70 -4.81
C ALA A 100 15.76 -29.07 -4.16
N ALA A 101 16.71 -29.08 -3.24
CA ALA A 101 17.10 -30.30 -2.53
C ALA A 101 16.06 -30.75 -1.50
N LEU A 102 15.43 -29.81 -0.81
CA LEU A 102 14.51 -30.07 0.30
C LEU A 102 13.04 -30.14 -0.13
N GLY A 103 12.66 -29.39 -1.18
CA GLY A 103 11.28 -29.30 -1.66
C GLY A 103 10.35 -28.49 -0.75
N LEU A 104 9.03 -28.65 -0.98
CA LEU A 104 7.98 -27.96 -0.24
C LEU A 104 7.82 -28.58 1.16
N THR A 105 7.72 -27.73 2.18
CA THR A 105 7.53 -28.16 3.58
C THR A 105 6.20 -27.69 4.15
N PRO A 106 5.75 -28.25 5.30
CA PRO A 106 4.51 -27.81 5.94
C PRO A 106 4.47 -26.31 6.27
N GLN A 107 5.61 -25.70 6.62
CA GLN A 107 5.70 -24.25 6.86
C GLN A 107 5.50 -23.45 5.57
N ASP A 108 6.05 -23.94 4.47
CA ASP A 108 5.86 -23.36 3.14
C ASP A 108 4.40 -23.45 2.71
N GLU A 109 3.74 -24.59 2.94
CA GLU A 109 2.30 -24.78 2.65
C GLU A 109 1.43 -23.82 3.47
N ALA A 110 1.71 -23.65 4.76
CA ALA A 110 0.98 -22.74 5.64
C ALA A 110 1.12 -21.28 5.15
N LEU A 111 2.29 -20.89 4.66
CA LEU A 111 2.50 -19.55 4.10
C LEU A 111 1.75 -19.38 2.76
N LEU A 112 1.83 -20.37 1.86
CA LEU A 112 1.10 -20.34 0.59
C LEU A 112 -0.41 -20.28 0.79
N ALA A 113 -0.95 -20.98 1.79
CA ALA A 113 -2.37 -20.88 2.15
C ALA A 113 -2.75 -19.45 2.57
N ARG A 114 -1.90 -18.74 3.32
CA ARG A 114 -2.11 -17.34 3.71
C ARG A 114 -2.00 -16.39 2.52
N ILE A 115 -1.01 -16.59 1.63
CA ILE A 115 -0.84 -15.83 0.39
C ILE A 115 -2.12 -15.94 -0.46
N ARG A 116 -2.64 -17.18 -0.62
CA ARG A 116 -3.88 -17.44 -1.34
C ARG A 116 -5.10 -16.77 -0.69
N LYS A 117 -5.25 -16.90 0.63
CA LYS A 117 -6.36 -16.25 1.37
C LYS A 117 -6.38 -14.74 1.18
N LYS A 118 -5.20 -14.13 0.97
CA LYS A 118 -5.04 -12.68 0.71
C LYS A 118 -5.08 -12.34 -0.78
N GLU A 119 -5.33 -13.30 -1.66
CA GLU A 119 -5.37 -13.12 -3.11
C GLU A 119 -4.12 -12.40 -3.66
N ILE A 120 -2.94 -12.76 -3.12
CA ILE A 120 -1.67 -12.20 -3.58
C ILE A 120 -1.15 -13.06 -4.72
N PRO A 121 -0.87 -12.51 -5.93
CA PRO A 121 -0.18 -13.25 -6.97
C PRO A 121 1.15 -13.80 -6.44
N CYS A 122 1.44 -15.08 -6.71
CA CYS A 122 2.61 -15.73 -6.13
C CYS A 122 3.42 -16.48 -7.18
N LEU A 123 4.73 -16.22 -7.20
CA LEU A 123 5.72 -17.00 -7.92
C LEU A 123 6.47 -17.89 -6.91
N VAL A 124 6.41 -19.22 -7.10
CA VAL A 124 7.23 -20.17 -6.35
C VAL A 124 8.54 -20.37 -7.13
N ALA A 125 9.63 -19.89 -6.57
CA ALA A 125 10.98 -20.03 -7.12
C ALA A 125 11.67 -21.25 -6.45
N VAL A 126 11.88 -22.30 -7.23
CA VAL A 126 12.68 -23.46 -6.82
C VAL A 126 14.14 -23.08 -7.00
N SER A 127 14.82 -22.77 -5.91
CA SER A 127 16.17 -22.19 -5.91
C SER A 127 17.25 -23.25 -5.74
N GLN A 128 18.53 -22.85 -5.92
CA GLN A 128 19.71 -23.70 -5.76
C GLN A 128 19.72 -24.91 -6.71
N CYS A 129 19.14 -24.75 -7.92
CA CYS A 129 19.05 -25.81 -8.91
C CYS A 129 20.41 -26.30 -9.40
N ASP A 130 21.43 -25.42 -9.38
CA ASP A 130 22.83 -25.72 -9.68
C ASP A 130 23.45 -26.69 -8.66
N LEU A 131 23.07 -26.60 -7.39
CA LEU A 131 23.55 -27.51 -6.33
C LEU A 131 22.78 -28.82 -6.30
N ALA A 132 21.48 -28.82 -6.51
CA ALA A 132 20.62 -29.99 -6.49
C ALA A 132 20.82 -30.89 -7.74
N GLY A 133 21.20 -30.30 -8.85
CA GLY A 133 21.30 -30.94 -10.15
C GLY A 133 19.93 -31.15 -10.81
N LYS A 134 19.96 -31.39 -12.13
CA LYS A 134 18.75 -31.39 -12.98
C LYS A 134 17.71 -32.42 -12.54
N ALA A 135 18.13 -33.67 -12.27
CA ALA A 135 17.19 -34.75 -11.92
C ALA A 135 16.43 -34.45 -10.61
N ARG A 136 17.10 -33.92 -9.58
CA ARG A 136 16.46 -33.54 -8.31
C ARG A 136 15.57 -32.32 -8.46
N THR A 137 16.00 -31.34 -9.27
CA THR A 137 15.20 -30.16 -9.58
C THR A 137 13.90 -30.55 -10.29
N ASP A 138 13.95 -31.38 -11.32
CA ASP A 138 12.77 -31.85 -12.06
C ASP A 138 11.83 -32.65 -11.13
N GLN A 139 12.37 -33.49 -10.26
CA GLN A 139 11.60 -34.21 -9.25
C GLN A 139 10.94 -33.25 -8.26
N CYS A 140 11.66 -32.26 -7.73
CA CYS A 140 11.13 -31.25 -6.81
C CYS A 140 10.00 -30.44 -7.45
N LEU A 141 10.14 -30.05 -8.72
CA LEU A 141 9.09 -29.35 -9.47
C LEU A 141 7.81 -30.20 -9.56
N HIS A 142 7.96 -31.49 -9.88
CA HIS A 142 6.83 -32.41 -9.99
C HIS A 142 6.13 -32.63 -8.65
N GLU A 143 6.89 -32.94 -7.59
CA GLU A 143 6.39 -33.12 -6.22
C GLU A 143 5.65 -31.84 -5.73
N THR A 144 6.22 -30.66 -6.01
CA THR A 144 5.61 -29.38 -5.63
C THR A 144 4.32 -29.13 -6.41
N GLU A 145 4.31 -29.41 -7.74
CA GLU A 145 3.13 -29.24 -8.58
C GLU A 145 1.98 -30.16 -8.13
N GLU A 146 2.26 -31.43 -7.85
CA GLU A 146 1.28 -32.41 -7.35
C GLU A 146 0.72 -31.96 -6.00
N ARG A 147 1.61 -31.59 -5.07
CA ARG A 147 1.19 -31.15 -3.74
C ARG A 147 0.32 -29.90 -3.75
N LEU A 148 0.65 -28.93 -4.58
CA LEU A 148 -0.18 -27.72 -4.73
C LEU A 148 -1.55 -28.04 -5.36
N ARG A 149 -1.63 -28.98 -6.30
CA ARG A 149 -2.90 -29.46 -6.85
C ARG A 149 -3.78 -30.17 -5.82
N GLU A 150 -3.19 -31.01 -4.96
CA GLU A 150 -3.90 -31.64 -3.82
C GLU A 150 -4.51 -30.59 -2.89
N LEU A 151 -3.83 -29.46 -2.69
CA LEU A 151 -4.32 -28.32 -1.91
C LEU A 151 -5.36 -27.45 -2.68
N GLY A 152 -5.79 -27.89 -3.87
CA GLY A 152 -6.73 -27.18 -4.71
C GLY A 152 -6.17 -25.87 -5.30
N ILE A 153 -4.86 -25.82 -5.52
CA ILE A 153 -4.17 -24.64 -6.08
C ILE A 153 -3.86 -24.90 -7.55
N LEU A 154 -4.32 -24.01 -8.43
CA LEU A 154 -3.96 -24.06 -9.85
C LEU A 154 -2.50 -23.62 -10.02
N VAL A 155 -1.70 -24.46 -10.64
CA VAL A 155 -0.28 -24.25 -10.88
C VAL A 155 0.00 -24.17 -12.38
N GLU A 156 0.80 -23.20 -12.79
CA GLU A 156 1.34 -23.07 -14.12
C GLU A 156 2.87 -23.16 -14.06
N THR A 157 3.46 -24.26 -14.58
CA THR A 157 4.91 -24.40 -14.63
C THR A 157 5.47 -23.70 -15.83
N ALA A 158 6.28 -22.68 -15.62
CA ALA A 158 6.81 -21.80 -16.69
C ALA A 158 7.71 -22.56 -17.70
N ALA A 159 8.34 -23.65 -17.29
CA ALA A 159 9.17 -24.49 -18.16
C ALA A 159 8.38 -25.19 -19.30
N LYS A 160 7.05 -25.29 -19.20
CA LYS A 160 6.20 -25.92 -20.22
C LYS A 160 5.64 -24.92 -21.26
N ALA A 161 5.76 -23.62 -21.01
CA ALA A 161 5.19 -22.60 -21.89
C ALA A 161 6.00 -22.35 -23.18
N GLU A 162 7.26 -22.75 -23.25
CA GLU A 162 8.14 -22.49 -24.40
C GLU A 162 8.12 -23.58 -25.49
N THR A 163 7.49 -24.74 -25.25
CA THR A 163 7.44 -25.85 -26.23
C THR A 163 6.21 -25.86 -27.13
N GLY A 164 5.27 -24.94 -26.95
CA GLY A 164 4.04 -24.83 -27.73
C GLY A 164 3.92 -23.54 -28.51
N SER A 165 4.35 -23.57 -29.77
CA SER A 165 4.13 -22.59 -30.86
C SER A 165 5.24 -21.53 -31.11
N LYS A 166 6.11 -21.86 -32.08
CA LYS A 166 6.66 -20.87 -33.01
C LYS A 166 5.49 -20.49 -33.93
N GLY A 167 4.93 -19.31 -33.77
CA GLY A 167 3.89 -18.79 -34.65
C GLY A 167 3.24 -17.54 -34.07
N GLU A 168 3.58 -16.41 -34.67
CA GLU A 168 2.84 -15.13 -34.76
C GLU A 168 2.17 -14.55 -33.51
N GLY A 169 2.53 -13.32 -33.20
CA GLY A 169 1.96 -12.38 -32.22
C GLY A 169 0.53 -12.62 -31.76
N ALA A 170 0.32 -13.50 -30.81
CA ALA A 170 -0.98 -13.65 -30.18
C ALA A 170 -1.15 -12.53 -29.14
N VAL A 171 -1.81 -11.46 -29.56
CA VAL A 171 -2.47 -10.50 -28.68
C VAL A 171 -3.55 -11.27 -27.92
N PHE A 172 -3.28 -11.73 -26.72
CA PHE A 172 -4.32 -12.24 -25.83
C PHE A 172 -5.20 -11.07 -25.40
N LYS A 173 -6.37 -10.93 -26.05
CA LYS A 173 -7.48 -10.14 -25.57
C LYS A 173 -7.90 -10.72 -24.20
N ALA A 174 -7.84 -9.90 -23.17
CA ALA A 174 -8.42 -10.19 -21.87
C ALA A 174 -9.94 -10.35 -22.04
N SER A 175 -10.40 -11.59 -22.15
CA SER A 175 -11.80 -11.93 -21.90
C SER A 175 -11.99 -11.97 -20.39
N GLY A 176 -12.94 -11.21 -19.86
CA GLY A 176 -13.25 -11.05 -18.44
C GLY A 176 -13.66 -12.37 -17.76
N VAL A 177 -12.67 -13.14 -17.38
CA VAL A 177 -12.79 -14.29 -16.49
C VAL A 177 -12.01 -13.90 -15.23
N GLN A 178 -12.69 -13.93 -14.08
CA GLN A 178 -12.11 -13.75 -12.76
C GLN A 178 -10.75 -14.46 -12.69
N THR A 179 -9.70 -13.70 -12.37
CA THR A 179 -8.33 -14.21 -12.24
C THR A 179 -8.30 -15.11 -11.00
N GLU A 180 -8.61 -16.40 -11.18
CA GLU A 180 -8.26 -17.40 -10.18
C GLU A 180 -6.76 -17.25 -9.91
N SER A 181 -6.37 -17.09 -8.65
CA SER A 181 -5.00 -16.86 -8.20
C SER A 181 -4.14 -18.08 -8.57
N ARG A 182 -3.56 -18.05 -9.76
CA ARG A 182 -2.66 -19.08 -10.28
C ARG A 182 -1.28 -18.86 -9.66
N ILE A 183 -0.77 -19.89 -9.00
CA ILE A 183 0.63 -19.93 -8.59
C ILE A 183 1.47 -20.32 -9.81
N ARG A 184 2.58 -19.60 -10.04
CA ARG A 184 3.56 -19.96 -11.05
C ARG A 184 4.77 -20.59 -10.40
N LEU A 185 5.31 -21.64 -11.03
CA LEU A 185 6.45 -22.40 -10.55
C LEU A 185 7.62 -22.24 -11.54
N LEU A 186 8.80 -21.86 -11.03
CA LEU A 186 9.98 -21.61 -11.86
C LEU A 186 11.24 -22.11 -11.15
N PRO A 187 12.06 -23.00 -11.78
CA PRO A 187 13.39 -23.33 -11.26
C PRO A 187 14.36 -22.17 -11.54
N VAL A 188 15.21 -21.84 -10.56
CA VAL A 188 16.16 -20.73 -10.67
C VAL A 188 17.50 -21.06 -9.99
N SER A 189 18.58 -20.49 -10.52
CA SER A 189 19.87 -20.44 -9.82
C SER A 189 20.38 -19.01 -9.77
N ALA A 190 20.56 -18.51 -8.56
CA ALA A 190 21.17 -17.20 -8.33
C ALA A 190 22.67 -17.21 -8.65
N ALA A 191 23.34 -18.35 -8.53
CA ALA A 191 24.78 -18.48 -8.76
C ALA A 191 25.13 -18.49 -10.25
N THR A 192 24.36 -19.22 -11.07
CA THR A 192 24.61 -19.33 -12.52
C THR A 192 23.83 -18.30 -13.32
N GLY A 193 22.83 -17.63 -12.73
CA GLY A 193 21.91 -16.73 -13.42
C GLY A 193 20.80 -17.46 -14.18
N GLU A 194 20.68 -18.78 -14.03
CA GLU A 194 19.66 -19.59 -14.72
C GLU A 194 18.27 -19.10 -14.36
N ASN A 195 17.46 -18.83 -15.40
CA ASN A 195 16.08 -18.36 -15.34
C ASN A 195 15.84 -17.04 -14.57
N ILE A 196 16.88 -16.28 -14.21
CA ILE A 196 16.72 -14.96 -13.53
C ILE A 196 16.04 -13.95 -14.45
N TYR A 197 16.39 -13.91 -15.75
CA TYR A 197 15.72 -13.05 -16.71
C TYR A 197 14.24 -13.43 -16.88
N GLN A 198 13.95 -14.72 -17.05
CA GLN A 198 12.58 -15.24 -17.17
C GLN A 198 11.75 -14.91 -15.92
N MET A 199 12.37 -14.97 -14.74
CA MET A 199 11.73 -14.57 -13.49
C MET A 199 11.30 -13.10 -13.50
N LYS A 200 12.14 -12.18 -14.00
CA LYS A 200 11.79 -10.75 -14.13
C LYS A 200 10.60 -10.53 -15.05
N GLU A 201 10.56 -11.23 -16.20
CA GLU A 201 9.45 -11.18 -17.13
C GLU A 201 8.14 -11.71 -16.51
N LEU A 202 8.22 -12.81 -15.76
CA LEU A 202 7.06 -13.36 -15.07
C LEU A 202 6.55 -12.43 -13.99
N LEU A 203 7.43 -11.84 -13.18
CA LEU A 203 7.05 -10.85 -12.16
C LEU A 203 6.36 -9.64 -12.80
N ALA A 204 6.84 -9.17 -13.95
CA ALA A 204 6.21 -8.06 -14.67
C ALA A 204 4.79 -8.41 -15.16
N ARG A 205 4.59 -9.63 -15.68
CA ARG A 205 3.27 -10.10 -16.14
C ARG A 205 2.29 -10.41 -15.00
N MET A 206 2.81 -10.73 -13.82
CA MET A 206 2.02 -11.05 -12.63
C MET A 206 1.68 -9.83 -11.78
N ALA A 207 2.36 -8.72 -12.01
CA ALA A 207 2.13 -7.50 -11.23
C ALA A 207 0.68 -7.04 -11.38
N PRO A 208 0.01 -6.69 -10.28
CA PRO A 208 -1.37 -6.20 -10.34
C PRO A 208 -1.46 -4.92 -11.16
N GLU A 209 -2.44 -4.85 -12.06
CA GLU A 209 -2.77 -3.64 -12.80
C GLU A 209 -3.56 -2.61 -11.97
N GLU A 210 -3.72 -2.84 -10.68
CA GLU A 210 -4.66 -2.15 -9.80
C GLU A 210 -4.53 -0.62 -9.75
N ASN A 211 -3.40 -0.06 -10.14
CA ASN A 211 -3.21 1.39 -10.22
C ASN A 211 -3.26 1.94 -11.65
N GLN A 212 -3.42 1.07 -12.66
CA GLN A 212 -3.55 1.51 -14.04
C GLN A 212 -4.99 2.00 -14.27
N GLY A 213 -5.14 3.32 -14.35
CA GLY A 213 -6.42 3.98 -14.66
C GLY A 213 -7.13 4.67 -13.49
N ARG A 214 -6.77 4.41 -12.24
CA ARG A 214 -7.29 5.19 -11.11
C ARG A 214 -6.63 6.54 -11.06
N ARG A 215 -7.44 7.59 -11.00
CA ARG A 215 -6.99 8.97 -10.86
C ARG A 215 -7.25 9.46 -9.44
N LEU A 216 -6.37 10.32 -8.94
CA LEU A 216 -6.56 10.97 -7.65
C LEU A 216 -7.68 12.02 -7.74
N VAL A 217 -7.61 12.85 -8.78
CA VAL A 217 -8.54 13.93 -9.10
C VAL A 217 -8.79 14.10 -10.60
N GLY A 218 -7.95 13.50 -11.43
CA GLY A 218 -7.94 13.71 -12.87
C GLY A 218 -9.20 13.27 -13.61
N ASP A 219 -10.00 12.38 -13.02
CA ASP A 219 -11.31 11.96 -13.51
C ASP A 219 -12.48 12.86 -13.04
N LEU A 220 -12.19 13.85 -12.19
CA LEU A 220 -13.15 14.85 -11.68
C LEU A 220 -13.03 16.19 -12.40
N ILE A 221 -12.06 16.34 -13.29
CA ILE A 221 -11.69 17.59 -13.94
C ILE A 221 -11.52 17.39 -15.45
N ASP A 222 -11.72 18.46 -16.21
CA ASP A 222 -11.54 18.48 -17.66
C ASP A 222 -10.25 19.20 -18.06
N PRO A 223 -9.66 18.89 -19.25
CA PRO A 223 -8.55 19.66 -19.78
C PRO A 223 -8.86 21.17 -19.87
N GLY A 224 -7.94 21.99 -19.37
CA GLY A 224 -8.09 23.43 -19.31
C GLY A 224 -8.72 23.97 -18.01
N ASP A 225 -9.23 23.11 -17.12
CA ASP A 225 -9.77 23.53 -15.84
C ASP A 225 -8.70 24.15 -14.92
N PHE A 226 -9.13 25.06 -14.06
CA PHE A 226 -8.32 25.58 -12.96
C PHE A 226 -8.68 24.90 -11.66
N VAL A 227 -7.73 24.19 -11.07
CA VAL A 227 -7.85 23.54 -9.76
C VAL A 227 -7.03 24.32 -8.74
N LEU A 228 -7.68 24.80 -7.67
CA LEU A 228 -7.03 25.60 -6.64
C LEU A 228 -6.64 24.74 -5.45
N LEU A 229 -5.34 24.65 -5.18
CA LEU A 229 -4.78 23.87 -4.08
C LEU A 229 -4.41 24.80 -2.92
N VAL A 230 -5.06 24.64 -1.78
CA VAL A 230 -4.79 25.44 -0.59
C VAL A 230 -3.88 24.69 0.35
N VAL A 231 -2.65 25.19 0.46
CA VAL A 231 -1.57 24.57 1.23
C VAL A 231 -1.16 25.49 2.37
N PRO A 232 -1.54 25.19 3.61
CA PRO A 232 -1.08 25.98 4.75
C PRO A 232 0.43 25.80 4.94
N ILE A 233 1.13 26.91 5.13
CA ILE A 233 2.55 26.89 5.46
C ILE A 233 2.67 26.86 6.99
N ASP A 234 2.80 25.67 7.54
CA ASP A 234 3.07 25.49 8.95
C ASP A 234 4.53 25.09 9.22
N LYS A 235 4.92 25.17 10.49
CA LYS A 235 6.29 24.83 10.92
C LYS A 235 6.57 23.31 10.87
N ALA A 236 5.53 22.49 10.72
CA ALA A 236 5.62 21.03 10.63
C ALA A 236 5.98 20.56 9.22
N ALA A 237 5.68 21.37 8.19
CA ALA A 237 6.07 21.05 6.82
C ALA A 237 7.60 21.12 6.68
N PRO A 238 8.24 20.16 5.99
CA PRO A 238 9.66 20.23 5.70
C PRO A 238 9.99 21.52 4.94
N LYS A 239 10.96 22.30 5.42
CA LYS A 239 11.36 23.55 4.74
C LYS A 239 11.63 23.32 3.25
N GLY A 240 10.97 24.12 2.40
CA GLY A 240 11.17 24.11 0.95
C GLY A 240 10.54 22.91 0.22
N ARG A 241 9.58 22.17 0.84
CA ARG A 241 8.95 21.01 0.20
C ARG A 241 7.44 21.03 0.38
N LEU A 242 6.74 20.66 -0.68
CA LEU A 242 5.36 20.20 -0.60
C LEU A 242 5.36 18.76 -0.05
N ILE A 243 4.33 18.39 0.70
CA ILE A 243 4.16 17.00 1.17
C ILE A 243 3.66 16.12 0.01
N LEU A 244 3.85 14.82 0.15
CA LEU A 244 3.55 13.84 -0.90
C LEU A 244 2.12 13.96 -1.47
N PRO A 245 1.04 14.09 -0.67
CA PRO A 245 -0.31 14.26 -1.21
C PRO A 245 -0.46 15.46 -2.15
N GLN A 246 0.17 16.57 -1.80
CA GLN A 246 0.12 17.78 -2.60
C GLN A 246 0.85 17.60 -3.94
N GLN A 247 2.04 17.00 -3.92
CA GLN A 247 2.83 16.71 -5.13
C GLN A 247 2.09 15.77 -6.08
N GLN A 248 1.50 14.69 -5.57
CA GLN A 248 0.76 13.72 -6.37
C GLN A 248 -0.49 14.34 -6.98
N THR A 249 -1.24 15.15 -6.22
CA THR A 249 -2.42 15.86 -6.74
C THR A 249 -2.03 16.84 -7.85
N ILE A 250 -0.95 17.61 -7.67
CA ILE A 250 -0.44 18.52 -8.73
C ILE A 250 -0.09 17.71 -9.99
N ARG A 251 0.61 16.58 -9.83
CA ARG A 251 1.00 15.75 -10.95
C ARG A 251 -0.20 15.20 -11.70
N ASP A 252 -1.22 14.70 -11.00
CA ASP A 252 -2.42 14.13 -11.59
C ASP A 252 -3.26 15.19 -12.34
N ILE A 253 -3.34 16.44 -11.81
CA ILE A 253 -3.96 17.58 -12.49
C ILE A 253 -3.26 17.90 -13.81
N LEU A 254 -1.92 17.96 -13.80
CA LEU A 254 -1.13 18.26 -14.99
C LEU A 254 -1.26 17.15 -16.05
N GLU A 255 -1.25 15.89 -15.65
CA GLU A 255 -1.46 14.74 -16.54
C GLU A 255 -2.85 14.68 -17.15
N SER A 256 -3.84 15.37 -16.53
CA SER A 256 -5.21 15.51 -17.05
C SER A 256 -5.38 16.73 -17.98
N GLY A 257 -4.29 17.47 -18.25
CA GLY A 257 -4.32 18.66 -19.09
C GLY A 257 -4.95 19.90 -18.43
N ALA A 258 -5.17 19.86 -17.11
CA ALA A 258 -5.69 20.96 -16.30
C ALA A 258 -4.54 21.75 -15.64
N SER A 259 -4.88 22.89 -15.03
CA SER A 259 -3.93 23.79 -14.38
C SER A 259 -4.05 23.75 -12.86
N ALA A 260 -2.96 23.49 -12.15
CA ALA A 260 -2.89 23.56 -10.70
C ALA A 260 -2.43 24.94 -10.22
N ILE A 261 -3.25 25.61 -9.43
CA ILE A 261 -2.91 26.90 -8.81
C ILE A 261 -2.72 26.66 -7.32
N VAL A 262 -1.49 26.78 -6.83
CA VAL A 262 -1.13 26.49 -5.43
C VAL A 262 -1.03 27.80 -4.66
N VAL A 263 -1.82 27.93 -3.59
CA VAL A 263 -1.87 29.14 -2.76
C VAL A 263 -1.82 28.81 -1.26
N ARG A 264 -1.41 29.75 -0.47
CA ARG A 264 -1.58 29.69 0.97
C ARG A 264 -3.02 29.99 1.36
N ASP A 265 -3.44 29.52 2.52
CA ASP A 265 -4.76 29.81 3.09
C ASP A 265 -5.04 31.32 3.27
N THR A 266 -3.97 32.13 3.44
CA THR A 266 -4.05 33.60 3.53
C THR A 266 -4.29 34.30 2.21
N GLU A 267 -3.99 33.68 1.09
CA GLU A 267 -4.08 34.23 -0.26
C GLU A 267 -5.31 33.75 -1.04
N LEU A 268 -6.07 32.84 -0.42
CA LEU A 268 -7.21 32.17 -1.05
C LEU A 268 -8.27 33.14 -1.55
N ALA A 269 -8.70 34.08 -0.72
CA ALA A 269 -9.77 35.02 -1.08
C ALA A 269 -9.40 35.90 -2.28
N ASP A 270 -8.19 36.46 -2.27
CA ASP A 270 -7.70 37.31 -3.38
C ASP A 270 -7.54 36.53 -4.68
N THR A 271 -7.08 35.25 -4.56
CA THR A 271 -6.91 34.39 -5.72
C THR A 271 -8.24 33.98 -6.34
N LEU A 272 -9.25 33.64 -5.52
CA LEU A 272 -10.61 33.38 -6.00
C LEU A 272 -11.22 34.57 -6.72
N ALA A 273 -11.04 35.76 -6.16
CA ALA A 273 -11.52 37.01 -6.79
C ALA A 273 -10.85 37.28 -8.16
N ARG A 274 -9.57 37.02 -8.30
CA ARG A 274 -8.81 37.17 -9.58
C ARG A 274 -9.19 36.13 -10.63
N LEU A 275 -9.61 34.93 -10.22
CA LEU A 275 -10.01 33.86 -11.14
C LEU A 275 -11.46 33.99 -11.62
N ASP A 276 -12.23 34.94 -11.05
CA ASP A 276 -13.56 35.35 -11.52
C ASP A 276 -14.49 34.14 -11.81
N GLY A 277 -14.64 33.24 -10.83
CA GLY A 277 -15.51 32.06 -10.92
C GLY A 277 -15.01 30.94 -11.82
N LYS A 278 -13.83 31.06 -12.44
CA LYS A 278 -13.25 30.04 -13.33
C LYS A 278 -12.52 28.90 -12.57
N VAL A 279 -12.91 28.66 -11.34
CA VAL A 279 -12.31 27.58 -10.51
C VAL A 279 -13.21 26.36 -10.56
N ARG A 280 -12.70 25.25 -11.09
CA ARG A 280 -13.40 23.97 -11.17
C ARG A 280 -13.64 23.35 -9.80
N MET A 281 -12.60 23.35 -8.95
CA MET A 281 -12.68 22.90 -7.57
C MET A 281 -11.55 23.46 -6.71
N VAL A 282 -11.76 23.42 -5.39
CA VAL A 282 -10.76 23.74 -4.38
C VAL A 282 -10.41 22.47 -3.60
N ILE A 283 -9.12 22.18 -3.47
CA ILE A 283 -8.59 21.06 -2.69
C ILE A 283 -7.73 21.63 -1.57
N THR A 284 -8.03 21.29 -0.33
CA THR A 284 -7.33 21.85 0.83
C THR A 284 -6.70 20.78 1.71
N ASP A 285 -5.76 21.15 2.54
CA ASP A 285 -5.34 20.37 3.67
C ASP A 285 -6.47 20.29 4.70
N SER A 286 -6.73 19.10 5.24
CA SER A 286 -7.86 18.85 6.15
C SER A 286 -7.85 19.76 7.37
N GLN A 287 -6.68 20.10 7.91
CA GLN A 287 -6.58 21.02 9.05
C GLN A 287 -7.02 22.47 8.72
N ALA A 288 -7.03 22.83 7.45
CA ALA A 288 -7.47 24.17 7.01
C ALA A 288 -8.97 24.25 6.67
N PHE A 289 -9.72 23.12 6.69
CA PHE A 289 -11.14 23.07 6.32
C PHE A 289 -11.99 24.16 6.95
N GLY A 290 -11.87 24.38 8.26
CA GLY A 290 -12.70 25.36 8.97
C GLY A 290 -12.52 26.81 8.48
N LYS A 291 -11.32 27.17 8.03
CA LYS A 291 -11.01 28.48 7.45
C LYS A 291 -11.40 28.55 5.98
N VAL A 292 -10.99 27.55 5.21
CA VAL A 292 -11.20 27.46 3.76
C VAL A 292 -12.69 27.39 3.44
N GLY A 293 -13.47 26.60 4.17
CA GLY A 293 -14.90 26.44 3.96
C GLY A 293 -15.72 27.72 4.17
N LYS A 294 -15.19 28.68 4.95
CA LYS A 294 -15.82 30.00 5.13
C LYS A 294 -15.51 31.00 4.00
N ILE A 295 -14.43 30.76 3.26
CA ILE A 295 -13.94 31.66 2.20
C ILE A 295 -14.45 31.19 0.82
N VAL A 296 -14.46 29.90 0.58
CA VAL A 296 -14.86 29.29 -0.70
C VAL A 296 -16.39 29.36 -0.85
N PRO A 297 -16.93 29.99 -1.90
CA PRO A 297 -18.36 30.01 -2.21
C PRO A 297 -18.94 28.59 -2.29
N GLU A 298 -20.23 28.42 -1.95
CA GLU A 298 -20.86 27.10 -1.91
C GLU A 298 -20.97 26.45 -3.29
N GLU A 299 -21.00 27.22 -4.33
CA GLU A 299 -21.08 26.79 -5.73
C GLU A 299 -19.77 26.16 -6.22
N ILE A 300 -18.64 26.45 -5.57
CA ILE A 300 -17.36 25.90 -5.91
C ILE A 300 -17.16 24.60 -5.13
N PRO A 301 -16.97 23.44 -5.82
CA PRO A 301 -16.68 22.18 -5.20
C PRO A 301 -15.44 22.26 -4.29
N LEU A 302 -15.55 21.73 -3.07
CA LEU A 302 -14.50 21.77 -2.06
C LEU A 302 -14.26 20.36 -1.50
N THR A 303 -13.01 19.89 -1.53
CA THR A 303 -12.61 18.62 -0.91
C THR A 303 -11.23 18.73 -0.26
N SER A 304 -10.69 17.64 0.25
CA SER A 304 -9.34 17.61 0.81
C SER A 304 -8.45 16.54 0.22
N PHE A 305 -7.13 16.75 0.32
CA PHE A 305 -6.15 15.72 -0.06
C PHE A 305 -6.41 14.38 0.62
N SER A 306 -6.74 14.34 1.91
CA SER A 306 -7.02 13.10 2.64
C SER A 306 -8.26 12.35 2.15
N ILE A 307 -9.31 13.06 1.71
CA ILE A 307 -10.53 12.45 1.16
C ILE A 307 -10.24 11.91 -0.23
N LEU A 308 -9.52 12.65 -1.08
CA LEU A 308 -9.09 12.18 -2.39
C LEU A 308 -8.22 10.93 -2.29
N PHE A 309 -7.29 10.88 -1.33
CA PHE A 309 -6.46 9.70 -1.09
C PHE A 309 -7.25 8.49 -0.60
N ALA A 310 -8.28 8.68 0.22
CA ALA A 310 -9.19 7.60 0.61
C ALA A 310 -9.89 6.98 -0.60
N ARG A 311 -10.41 7.83 -1.50
CA ARG A 311 -11.02 7.40 -2.76
C ARG A 311 -10.00 6.70 -3.67
N TYR A 312 -8.83 7.26 -3.85
CA TYR A 312 -7.77 6.73 -4.71
C TYR A 312 -7.33 5.34 -4.27
N LYS A 313 -7.24 5.09 -2.97
CA LYS A 313 -6.87 3.79 -2.40
C LYS A 313 -8.03 2.79 -2.33
N GLY A 314 -9.22 3.19 -2.72
CA GLY A 314 -10.32 2.33 -3.12
C GLY A 314 -11.33 1.92 -2.06
N GLU A 315 -11.35 2.59 -0.88
CA GLU A 315 -12.23 2.20 0.22
C GLU A 315 -12.89 3.41 0.90
N LEU A 316 -13.68 4.17 0.11
CA LEU A 316 -14.35 5.36 0.62
C LEU A 316 -15.52 5.01 1.55
N GLU A 317 -16.35 4.03 1.18
CA GLU A 317 -17.60 3.68 1.86
C GLU A 317 -17.40 3.21 3.31
N PRO A 318 -16.48 2.28 3.64
CA PRO A 318 -16.22 1.90 5.03
C PRO A 318 -15.76 3.07 5.89
N LEU A 319 -14.99 4.00 5.33
CA LEU A 319 -14.49 5.16 6.04
C LEU A 319 -15.60 6.20 6.29
N LEU A 320 -16.58 6.28 5.40
CA LEU A 320 -17.77 7.12 5.56
C LEU A 320 -18.72 6.55 6.61
N SER A 321 -18.99 5.24 6.55
CA SER A 321 -19.85 4.59 7.55
C SER A 321 -19.27 4.70 8.96
N GLY A 322 -17.94 4.67 9.09
CA GLY A 322 -17.24 4.85 10.36
C GLY A 322 -17.45 6.22 11.01
N ILE A 323 -17.78 7.26 10.25
CA ILE A 323 -18.07 8.60 10.79
C ILE A 323 -19.32 8.60 11.71
N GLN A 324 -20.31 7.77 11.40
CA GLN A 324 -21.53 7.71 12.20
C GLN A 324 -21.25 7.27 13.65
N ALA A 325 -20.18 6.51 13.89
CA ALA A 325 -19.79 6.09 15.21
C ALA A 325 -19.34 7.24 16.13
N VAL A 326 -18.96 8.39 15.58
CA VAL A 326 -18.56 9.57 16.36
C VAL A 326 -19.69 10.05 17.27
N GLU A 327 -20.95 10.00 16.79
CA GLU A 327 -22.12 10.42 17.56
C GLU A 327 -22.47 9.44 18.69
N GLY A 328 -22.02 8.19 18.59
CA GLY A 328 -22.25 7.15 19.59
C GLY A 328 -21.16 7.00 20.67
N LEU A 329 -20.08 7.79 20.60
CA LEU A 329 -19.00 7.70 21.56
C LEU A 329 -19.45 8.08 22.98
N ALA A 330 -19.01 7.30 23.97
CA ALA A 330 -19.32 7.46 25.40
C ALA A 330 -18.06 7.79 26.21
N ASP A 331 -18.26 8.27 27.46
CA ASP A 331 -17.16 8.50 28.39
C ASP A 331 -16.40 7.20 28.68
N GLY A 332 -15.08 7.26 28.57
CA GLY A 332 -14.19 6.11 28.79
C GLY A 332 -13.88 5.30 27.55
N ASP A 333 -14.57 5.55 26.42
CA ASP A 333 -14.27 4.88 25.16
C ASP A 333 -12.83 5.13 24.70
N THR A 334 -12.25 4.09 24.10
CA THR A 334 -10.88 4.17 23.55
C THR A 334 -10.94 4.35 22.04
N VAL A 335 -10.30 5.41 21.55
CA VAL A 335 -10.13 5.72 20.13
C VAL A 335 -8.70 5.42 19.70
N LEU A 336 -8.55 4.60 18.65
CA LEU A 336 -7.24 4.35 18.04
C LEU A 336 -6.95 5.41 16.96
N ILE A 337 -5.88 6.16 17.14
CA ILE A 337 -5.33 7.06 16.12
C ILE A 337 -4.17 6.34 15.42
N SER A 338 -4.35 5.98 14.14
CA SER A 338 -3.39 5.19 13.38
C SER A 338 -2.76 5.99 12.24
N GLU A 339 -1.45 6.17 12.28
CA GLU A 339 -0.68 6.90 11.27
C GLU A 339 0.13 5.94 10.40
N GLY A 340 0.06 6.11 9.08
CA GLY A 340 0.81 5.30 8.11
C GLY A 340 2.27 5.70 7.92
N CYS A 341 2.77 6.68 8.64
CA CYS A 341 4.15 7.17 8.56
C CYS A 341 4.77 7.34 9.95
N THR A 342 6.10 7.41 9.97
CA THR A 342 6.90 7.62 11.18
C THR A 342 7.53 9.00 11.16
N HIS A 343 6.78 10.04 10.79
CA HIS A 343 7.30 11.41 10.79
C HIS A 343 7.51 11.92 12.21
N HIS A 344 8.41 12.90 12.35
CA HIS A 344 8.72 13.47 13.65
C HIS A 344 7.51 14.25 14.20
N ARG A 345 6.96 13.81 15.34
CA ARG A 345 5.83 14.45 16.02
C ARG A 345 6.26 15.78 16.61
N GLN A 346 5.49 16.83 16.32
CA GLN A 346 5.73 18.18 16.88
C GLN A 346 4.71 18.52 17.96
N CYS A 347 4.97 19.59 18.72
CA CYS A 347 4.14 20.00 19.87
C CYS A 347 2.65 20.24 19.56
N ASN A 348 2.27 20.44 18.28
CA ASN A 348 0.87 20.63 17.82
C ASN A 348 0.53 19.66 16.70
N ASP A 349 0.98 18.42 16.81
CA ASP A 349 0.72 17.38 15.84
C ASP A 349 -0.79 17.12 15.64
N ILE A 350 -1.18 16.85 14.39
CA ILE A 350 -2.60 16.69 14.03
C ILE A 350 -3.19 15.43 14.66
N GLY A 351 -2.46 14.30 14.63
CA GLY A 351 -2.95 13.01 15.10
C GLY A 351 -2.94 12.90 16.62
N THR A 352 -1.86 13.34 17.27
CA THR A 352 -1.68 13.11 18.71
C THR A 352 -2.22 14.23 19.59
N VAL A 353 -2.47 15.43 19.05
CA VAL A 353 -2.92 16.59 19.84
C VAL A 353 -4.24 17.16 19.32
N LYS A 354 -4.31 17.54 18.03
CA LYS A 354 -5.46 18.28 17.53
C LYS A 354 -6.71 17.41 17.41
N ILE A 355 -6.61 16.22 16.81
CA ILE A 355 -7.76 15.31 16.65
C ILE A 355 -8.33 14.88 17.99
N PRO A 356 -7.53 14.42 18.97
CA PRO A 356 -8.04 14.16 20.32
C PRO A 356 -8.81 15.33 20.93
N GLY A 357 -8.23 16.53 20.86
CA GLY A 357 -8.87 17.73 21.40
C GLY A 357 -10.20 18.06 20.70
N TRP A 358 -10.23 18.03 19.38
CA TRP A 358 -11.46 18.30 18.60
C TRP A 358 -12.54 17.26 18.82
N LEU A 359 -12.17 15.97 18.97
CA LEU A 359 -13.12 14.91 19.23
C LEU A 359 -13.78 15.06 20.60
N GLN A 360 -12.99 15.34 21.64
CA GLN A 360 -13.51 15.60 22.99
C GLN A 360 -14.34 16.87 23.06
N GLU A 361 -13.92 17.95 22.36
CA GLU A 361 -14.70 19.19 22.26
C GLU A 361 -16.06 18.97 21.58
N TYR A 362 -16.08 18.22 20.46
CA TYR A 362 -17.29 17.94 19.69
C TYR A 362 -18.26 17.03 20.43
N THR A 363 -17.78 15.93 20.98
CA THR A 363 -18.61 14.93 21.67
C THR A 363 -18.99 15.35 23.09
N GLY A 364 -18.22 16.25 23.72
CA GLY A 364 -18.36 16.57 25.13
C GLY A 364 -17.98 15.43 26.07
N LYS A 365 -17.27 14.39 25.57
CA LYS A 365 -16.92 13.17 26.29
C LYS A 365 -15.44 13.14 26.68
N GLN A 366 -15.14 12.41 27.75
CA GLN A 366 -13.78 12.08 28.15
C GLN A 366 -13.37 10.75 27.49
N LEU A 367 -12.57 10.84 26.43
CA LEU A 367 -12.14 9.71 25.63
C LEU A 367 -10.68 9.32 25.94
N ASN A 368 -10.40 8.03 25.83
CA ASN A 368 -9.05 7.51 25.88
C ASN A 368 -8.48 7.41 24.45
N PHE A 369 -7.17 7.61 24.28
CA PHE A 369 -6.54 7.55 22.98
C PHE A 369 -5.35 6.60 23.00
N ARG A 370 -5.26 5.77 21.97
CA ARG A 370 -4.09 4.95 21.64
C ARG A 370 -3.54 5.38 20.30
N PHE A 371 -2.24 5.24 20.12
CA PHE A 371 -1.54 5.76 18.94
C PHE A 371 -0.66 4.68 18.34
N THR A 372 -0.74 4.48 17.01
CA THR A 372 0.18 3.64 16.25
C THR A 372 0.78 4.44 15.10
N SER A 373 1.96 4.02 14.61
CA SER A 373 2.65 4.72 13.53
C SER A 373 3.38 3.76 12.59
N GLY A 374 3.54 4.17 11.32
CA GLY A 374 4.22 3.40 10.30
C GLY A 374 3.52 2.09 9.96
N GLY A 375 4.23 0.98 10.02
CA GLY A 375 3.70 -0.36 9.74
C GLY A 375 2.98 -1.02 10.91
N GLU A 376 2.93 -0.37 12.08
CA GLU A 376 2.25 -0.92 13.24
C GLU A 376 0.73 -0.75 13.11
N PHE A 377 0.02 -1.86 13.22
CA PHE A 377 -1.43 -1.89 13.33
C PHE A 377 -1.79 -3.03 14.30
N PRO A 378 -2.65 -2.81 15.31
CA PRO A 378 -2.93 -3.82 16.33
C PRO A 378 -3.60 -5.06 15.73
N ASP A 379 -3.26 -6.23 16.25
CA ASP A 379 -3.93 -7.48 15.89
C ASP A 379 -5.31 -7.58 16.56
N GLU A 380 -5.43 -7.04 17.79
CA GLU A 380 -6.66 -7.02 18.58
C GLU A 380 -7.29 -5.61 18.49
N LEU A 381 -8.45 -5.53 17.88
CA LEU A 381 -9.15 -4.26 17.63
C LEU A 381 -10.42 -4.09 18.48
N ALA A 382 -10.93 -5.14 19.08
CA ALA A 382 -12.22 -5.14 19.77
C ALA A 382 -12.29 -4.17 20.98
N GLU A 383 -11.16 -3.71 21.50
CA GLU A 383 -11.10 -2.74 22.58
C GLU A 383 -11.37 -1.29 22.15
N TYR A 384 -11.36 -1.02 20.82
CA TYR A 384 -11.55 0.32 20.29
C TYR A 384 -12.99 0.58 19.88
N ALA A 385 -13.54 1.72 20.29
CA ALA A 385 -14.85 2.20 19.85
C ALA A 385 -14.81 2.84 18.46
N LEU A 386 -13.65 3.38 18.07
CA LEU A 386 -13.42 4.01 16.77
C LEU A 386 -11.94 3.95 16.40
N ILE A 387 -11.66 3.70 15.12
CA ILE A 387 -10.32 3.85 14.54
C ILE A 387 -10.31 5.08 13.64
N VAL A 388 -9.38 6.01 13.89
CA VAL A 388 -9.16 7.19 13.06
C VAL A 388 -7.80 7.08 12.38
N HIS A 389 -7.80 6.75 11.08
CA HIS A 389 -6.59 6.56 10.30
C HIS A 389 -6.16 7.86 9.60
N CYS A 390 -4.85 8.10 9.43
CA CYS A 390 -4.40 9.21 8.58
C CYS A 390 -4.75 8.96 7.10
N GLY A 391 -4.47 9.92 6.21
CA GLY A 391 -4.71 9.77 4.76
C GLY A 391 -3.91 8.64 4.08
N GLY A 392 -3.01 7.98 4.81
CA GLY A 392 -2.27 6.81 4.34
C GLY A 392 -1.38 7.07 3.11
N CYS A 393 -0.89 8.29 2.92
CA CYS A 393 -0.10 8.68 1.74
C CYS A 393 1.19 7.86 1.56
N MET A 394 1.76 7.37 2.65
CA MET A 394 2.98 6.55 2.65
C MET A 394 2.71 5.05 2.58
N LEU A 395 1.46 4.62 2.73
CA LEU A 395 1.03 3.22 2.62
C LEU A 395 0.57 2.93 1.20
N ASN A 396 0.84 1.73 0.69
CA ASN A 396 0.23 1.29 -0.56
C ASN A 396 -1.27 0.96 -0.37
N ALA A 397 -2.01 0.81 -1.47
CA ALA A 397 -3.44 0.56 -1.43
C ALA A 397 -3.78 -0.78 -0.74
N ARG A 398 -2.92 -1.79 -0.88
CA ARG A 398 -3.11 -3.12 -0.25
C ARG A 398 -3.04 -3.04 1.28
N GLU A 399 -2.08 -2.32 1.84
CA GLU A 399 -1.98 -2.12 3.29
C GLU A 399 -3.19 -1.34 3.84
N MET A 400 -3.66 -0.33 3.12
CA MET A 400 -4.86 0.41 3.53
C MET A 400 -6.10 -0.49 3.53
N ARG A 401 -6.32 -1.27 2.47
CA ARG A 401 -7.44 -2.24 2.40
C ARG A 401 -7.35 -3.30 3.49
N TYR A 402 -6.14 -3.77 3.79
CA TYR A 402 -5.92 -4.71 4.89
C TYR A 402 -6.38 -4.13 6.23
N ARG A 403 -5.96 -2.88 6.57
CA ARG A 403 -6.36 -2.23 7.83
C ARG A 403 -7.87 -2.02 7.93
N ILE A 404 -8.51 -1.62 6.83
CA ILE A 404 -9.95 -1.46 6.75
C ILE A 404 -10.66 -2.83 6.89
N ALA A 405 -10.14 -3.89 6.25
CA ALA A 405 -10.69 -5.23 6.39
C ALA A 405 -10.57 -5.77 7.82
N CYS A 406 -9.43 -5.56 8.50
CA CYS A 406 -9.26 -5.93 9.91
C CYS A 406 -10.29 -5.21 10.82
N ALA A 407 -10.50 -3.92 10.59
CA ALA A 407 -11.50 -3.15 11.35
C ALA A 407 -12.93 -3.68 11.12
N ARG A 408 -13.27 -3.98 9.86
CA ARG A 408 -14.57 -4.57 9.49
C ARG A 408 -14.78 -5.96 10.11
N ASP A 409 -13.76 -6.82 10.03
CA ASP A 409 -13.82 -8.18 10.58
C ASP A 409 -13.98 -8.18 12.10
N ALA A 410 -13.36 -7.18 12.78
CA ALA A 410 -13.53 -6.94 14.21
C ALA A 410 -14.80 -6.16 14.55
N GLN A 411 -15.60 -5.75 13.57
CA GLN A 411 -16.80 -4.90 13.74
C GLN A 411 -16.50 -3.55 14.42
N VAL A 412 -15.28 -3.01 14.24
CA VAL A 412 -14.86 -1.71 14.78
C VAL A 412 -14.96 -0.65 13.69
N PRO A 413 -15.72 0.44 13.92
CA PRO A 413 -15.81 1.54 12.97
C PRO A 413 -14.43 2.14 12.67
N ILE A 414 -14.18 2.43 11.38
CA ILE A 414 -12.94 3.07 10.94
C ILE A 414 -13.25 4.27 10.05
N THR A 415 -12.56 5.37 10.27
CA THR A 415 -12.61 6.57 9.42
C THR A 415 -11.22 7.16 9.20
N ASN A 416 -11.12 8.25 8.42
CA ASN A 416 -9.85 8.93 8.24
C ASN A 416 -9.87 10.38 8.75
N TYR A 417 -8.67 10.98 8.90
CA TYR A 417 -8.49 12.36 9.36
C TYR A 417 -9.31 13.37 8.55
N GLY A 418 -9.32 13.22 7.21
CA GLY A 418 -10.03 14.16 6.33
C GLY A 418 -11.52 14.16 6.55
N MET A 419 -12.13 12.98 6.59
CA MET A 419 -13.57 12.81 6.79
C MET A 419 -13.98 13.23 8.21
N LEU A 420 -13.19 12.81 9.22
CA LEU A 420 -13.45 13.20 10.60
C LEU A 420 -13.42 14.72 10.77
N ILE A 421 -12.37 15.38 10.30
CA ILE A 421 -12.25 16.84 10.44
C ILE A 421 -13.36 17.55 9.65
N ALA A 422 -13.69 17.08 8.44
CA ALA A 422 -14.80 17.61 7.65
C ALA A 422 -16.14 17.47 8.40
N HIS A 423 -16.38 16.34 9.04
CA HIS A 423 -17.57 16.09 9.88
C HIS A 423 -17.63 17.05 11.08
N LEU A 424 -16.56 17.11 11.88
CA LEU A 424 -16.47 17.97 13.06
C LEU A 424 -16.62 19.47 12.72
N LYS A 425 -16.34 19.88 11.48
CA LYS A 425 -16.51 21.26 10.97
C LYS A 425 -17.80 21.47 10.18
N GLY A 426 -18.69 20.46 10.09
CA GLY A 426 -19.95 20.56 9.36
C GLY A 426 -19.81 20.62 7.84
N LEU A 427 -18.66 20.21 7.30
CA LEU A 427 -18.32 20.31 5.86
C LEU A 427 -18.30 18.94 5.15
N LEU A 428 -18.61 17.83 5.85
CA LEU A 428 -18.47 16.49 5.28
C LEU A 428 -19.28 16.33 3.99
N LYS A 429 -20.57 16.64 4.03
CA LYS A 429 -21.44 16.54 2.85
C LYS A 429 -20.88 17.33 1.67
N ARG A 430 -20.49 18.59 1.89
CA ARG A 430 -19.91 19.46 0.87
C ARG A 430 -18.62 18.89 0.28
N SER A 431 -17.78 18.28 1.14
CA SER A 431 -16.48 17.74 0.71
C SER A 431 -16.57 16.43 -0.09
N LEU A 432 -17.73 15.77 -0.07
CA LEU A 432 -18.01 14.56 -0.83
C LEU A 432 -18.69 14.82 -2.18
N LEU A 433 -19.45 15.92 -2.30
CA LEU A 433 -20.16 16.28 -3.54
C LEU A 433 -19.31 16.16 -4.82
N PRO A 434 -18.02 16.59 -4.83
CA PRO A 434 -17.19 16.44 -6.03
C PRO A 434 -16.94 14.99 -6.43
N LEU A 435 -17.11 14.03 -5.51
CA LEU A 435 -16.82 12.61 -5.72
C LEU A 435 -18.05 11.79 -6.15
N GLU A 436 -19.26 12.35 -6.00
CA GLU A 436 -20.53 11.69 -6.36
C GLU A 436 -20.85 11.82 -7.85
N SER A 437 -20.18 12.74 -8.54
CA SER A 437 -20.41 13.05 -9.97
C SER A 437 -19.44 12.33 -10.91
N ALA A 438 -18.66 11.35 -10.44
CA ALA A 438 -17.64 10.61 -11.20
C ALA A 438 -18.06 9.18 -11.51
#